data_727cb8e363cc60f06bc991fa1f2a14e3
#
_entry.id   727cb8e363cc60f06bc991fa1f2a14e3
#
_cell.length_a   1.000
_cell.length_b   1.000
_cell.length_c   1.000
_cell.angle_alpha   90.00
_cell.angle_beta   90.00
_cell.angle_gamma   90.00
#
_symmetry.space_group_name_H-M   'P 1'
#
loop_
_entity.id
_entity.type
_entity.pdbx_description
1 polymer ?
#
loop_
_entity_poly.entity_id
_entity_poly.type
_entity_poly.pdbx_seq_one_letter_code
_entity_poly.pdbx_strand_id
1 'polypeptide(L)'
;VMMIYPEGILYCQVQPSDVPEIVEETLLKGRQIKRLAYEEPTQHKALPFYHDIPFYGKQVRIALRNCGLIDPESIDEYIAHDGYAALGKVLTSMTPEDVLREMKDSGLRGRGGAGFLTGLKWEFARRSQNFPKYAICNADEGDPGAFMDRSILEGDPHSLMEGMIIAGYAMGAGQGYVYCRAEYPLAIQRLKTAIAQAHEYGLLGENILESGFSFDLKVKEGAGAFVCGEETALMNSIEGKRGEPRPRPPFPAVAGLWNKPSNFNNVKSYAMTPQIILRGAAWFKAIGPEKSPGTAIFALTGKINNTGL
;
A
#
# COMPACT_ATOMS: atom_id res chain seq x y z
N VAL A 1 -7.73 11.26 -19.37
CA VAL A 1 -6.27 11.35 -19.23
C VAL A 1 -5.66 10.08 -19.78
N MET A 2 -4.56 10.20 -20.52
CA MET A 2 -3.82 9.07 -21.08
C MET A 2 -2.33 9.28 -20.84
N MET A 3 -1.65 8.23 -20.41
CA MET A 3 -0.19 8.20 -20.29
C MET A 3 0.39 7.27 -21.33
N ILE A 4 1.44 7.70 -22.03
CA ILE A 4 2.13 6.91 -23.05
C ILE A 4 3.54 6.62 -22.56
N TYR A 5 3.89 5.36 -22.48
CA TYR A 5 5.19 4.87 -22.08
C TYR A 5 5.96 4.32 -23.29
N PRO A 6 7.31 4.31 -23.26
CA PRO A 6 8.19 4.65 -22.14
C PRO A 6 8.47 6.14 -21.93
N GLU A 7 8.08 7.04 -22.85
CA GLU A 7 8.46 8.45 -22.85
C GLU A 7 7.81 9.23 -21.68
N GLY A 8 6.72 8.74 -21.12
CA GLY A 8 5.98 9.42 -20.06
C GLY A 8 5.18 10.62 -20.57
N ILE A 9 4.65 10.55 -21.80
CA ILE A 9 3.82 11.62 -22.38
C ILE A 9 2.44 11.58 -21.72
N LEU A 10 2.03 12.72 -21.15
CA LEU A 10 0.73 12.90 -20.52
C LEU A 10 -0.22 13.70 -21.41
N TYR A 11 -1.29 13.05 -21.85
CA TYR A 11 -2.39 13.70 -22.55
C TYR A 11 -3.61 13.88 -21.65
N CYS A 12 -4.13 15.10 -21.61
CA CYS A 12 -5.30 15.49 -20.83
C CYS A 12 -6.53 15.60 -21.73
N GLN A 13 -7.72 15.41 -21.15
CA GLN A 13 -9.02 15.58 -21.82
C GLN A 13 -9.18 14.77 -23.12
N VAL A 14 -8.47 13.63 -23.22
CA VAL A 14 -8.53 12.74 -24.39
C VAL A 14 -9.95 12.24 -24.61
N GLN A 15 -10.43 12.32 -25.85
CA GLN A 15 -11.70 11.79 -26.32
C GLN A 15 -11.45 10.58 -27.23
N PRO A 16 -12.42 9.67 -27.41
CA PRO A 16 -12.29 8.56 -28.35
C PRO A 16 -11.91 8.96 -29.77
N SER A 17 -12.36 10.16 -30.22
CA SER A 17 -12.03 10.73 -31.53
C SER A 17 -10.56 11.12 -31.67
N ASP A 18 -9.80 11.28 -30.59
CA ASP A 18 -8.38 11.63 -30.62
C ASP A 18 -7.49 10.41 -30.86
N VAL A 19 -8.01 9.19 -30.65
CA VAL A 19 -7.22 7.96 -30.73
C VAL A 19 -6.50 7.77 -32.07
N PRO A 20 -7.13 7.97 -33.24
CA PRO A 20 -6.43 7.84 -34.55
C PRO A 20 -5.23 8.80 -34.68
N GLU A 21 -5.38 10.05 -34.23
CA GLU A 21 -4.29 11.04 -34.25
C GLU A 21 -3.17 10.66 -33.26
N ILE A 22 -3.53 10.17 -32.07
CA ILE A 22 -2.55 9.70 -31.08
C ILE A 22 -1.73 8.54 -31.65
N VAL A 23 -2.38 7.58 -32.28
CA VAL A 23 -1.68 6.44 -32.91
C VAL A 23 -0.76 6.95 -34.01
N GLU A 24 -1.26 7.77 -34.93
CA GLU A 24 -0.48 8.21 -36.07
C GLU A 24 0.67 9.15 -35.65
N GLU A 25 0.39 10.20 -34.90
CA GLU A 25 1.40 11.22 -34.59
C GLU A 25 2.32 10.77 -33.44
N THR A 26 1.77 10.18 -32.36
CA THR A 26 2.58 9.89 -31.18
C THR A 26 3.22 8.50 -31.26
N LEU A 27 2.45 7.45 -31.53
CA LEU A 27 3.00 6.09 -31.50
C LEU A 27 3.83 5.75 -32.75
N LEU A 28 3.38 6.18 -33.95
CA LEU A 28 4.08 5.84 -35.19
C LEU A 28 5.15 6.88 -35.58
N LYS A 29 4.92 8.16 -35.33
CA LYS A 29 5.83 9.26 -35.75
C LYS A 29 6.66 9.85 -34.61
N GLY A 30 6.41 9.49 -33.35
CA GLY A 30 7.10 10.04 -32.18
C GLY A 30 6.84 11.53 -31.93
N ARG A 31 5.74 12.08 -32.41
CA ARG A 31 5.41 13.50 -32.31
C ARG A 31 4.39 13.72 -31.19
N GLN A 32 4.57 14.82 -30.46
CA GLN A 32 3.66 15.22 -29.39
C GLN A 32 2.48 16.05 -29.96
N ILE A 33 1.27 15.74 -29.46
CA ILE A 33 0.06 16.49 -29.81
C ILE A 33 -0.12 17.60 -28.77
N LYS A 34 0.28 18.83 -29.12
CA LYS A 34 0.30 19.98 -28.20
C LYS A 34 -1.06 20.30 -27.58
N ARG A 35 -2.16 20.16 -28.31
CA ARG A 35 -3.51 20.45 -27.81
C ARG A 35 -3.97 19.50 -26.70
N LEU A 36 -3.38 18.30 -26.62
CA LEU A 36 -3.68 17.31 -25.59
C LEU A 36 -2.70 17.33 -24.42
N ALA A 37 -1.58 18.05 -24.54
CA ALA A 37 -0.61 18.17 -23.47
C ALA A 37 -1.20 18.88 -22.24
N TYR A 38 -0.72 18.52 -21.06
CA TYR A 38 -1.07 19.25 -19.84
C TYR A 38 -0.62 20.70 -19.94
N GLU A 39 -1.53 21.64 -19.69
CA GLU A 39 -1.21 23.06 -19.61
C GLU A 39 -1.08 23.48 -18.15
N GLU A 40 0.08 24.01 -17.79
CA GLU A 40 0.35 24.50 -16.44
C GLU A 40 -0.48 25.76 -16.18
N PRO A 41 -1.35 25.79 -15.13
CA PRO A 41 -2.36 26.84 -14.97
C PRO A 41 -1.82 28.25 -14.75
N THR A 42 -0.60 28.40 -14.19
CA THR A 42 -0.03 29.71 -13.85
C THR A 42 0.76 30.33 -14.98
N GLN A 43 1.43 29.53 -15.80
CA GLN A 43 2.30 30.00 -16.91
C GLN A 43 1.70 29.78 -18.28
N HIS A 44 0.57 29.08 -18.38
CA HIS A 44 -0.05 28.65 -19.64
C HIS A 44 0.92 27.94 -20.59
N LYS A 45 1.86 27.19 -19.99
CA LYS A 45 2.86 26.42 -20.71
C LYS A 45 2.41 24.97 -20.85
N ALA A 46 2.42 24.48 -22.10
CA ALA A 46 2.19 23.05 -22.35
C ALA A 46 3.38 22.22 -21.85
N LEU A 47 3.11 21.25 -20.96
CA LEU A 47 4.09 20.31 -20.42
C LEU A 47 3.68 18.91 -20.88
N PRO A 48 4.31 18.38 -21.93
CA PRO A 48 3.91 17.09 -22.49
C PRO A 48 4.34 15.89 -21.65
N PHE A 49 5.38 16.03 -20.82
CA PHE A 49 5.88 14.92 -20.03
C PHE A 49 5.42 15.01 -18.57
N TYR A 50 4.98 13.89 -18.04
CA TYR A 50 4.51 13.78 -16.66
C TYR A 50 5.56 14.23 -15.62
N HIS A 51 6.82 13.88 -15.86
CA HIS A 51 7.91 14.24 -14.95
C HIS A 51 8.28 15.73 -14.96
N ASP A 52 7.89 16.46 -16.02
CA ASP A 52 8.11 17.92 -16.10
C ASP A 52 7.05 18.72 -15.32
N ILE A 53 5.94 18.08 -14.94
CA ILE A 53 4.89 18.73 -14.16
C ILE A 53 5.41 18.93 -12.73
N PRO A 54 5.55 20.18 -12.23
CA PRO A 54 6.20 20.45 -10.93
C PRO A 54 5.56 19.75 -9.75
N PHE A 55 4.26 19.48 -9.83
CA PHE A 55 3.52 18.74 -8.79
C PHE A 55 3.99 17.28 -8.67
N TYR A 56 4.27 16.62 -9.79
CA TYR A 56 4.68 15.22 -9.82
C TYR A 56 6.19 15.01 -9.83
N GLY A 57 6.92 15.86 -10.59
CA GLY A 57 8.35 15.72 -10.77
C GLY A 57 9.19 15.87 -9.48
N LYS A 58 8.62 16.52 -8.45
CA LYS A 58 9.26 16.68 -7.13
C LYS A 58 8.95 15.55 -6.14
N GLN A 59 8.03 14.64 -6.48
CA GLN A 59 7.62 13.57 -5.59
C GLN A 59 8.59 12.39 -5.62
N VAL A 60 8.89 11.85 -4.44
CA VAL A 60 9.56 10.55 -4.28
C VAL A 60 8.50 9.52 -3.90
N ARG A 61 8.13 8.66 -4.85
CA ARG A 61 7.06 7.68 -4.67
C ARG A 61 7.62 6.36 -4.19
N ILE A 62 7.33 5.99 -2.94
CA ILE A 62 7.67 4.68 -2.37
C ILE A 62 6.44 3.78 -2.38
N ALA A 63 5.37 4.15 -1.67
CA ALA A 63 4.15 3.35 -1.62
C ALA A 63 3.32 3.42 -2.90
N LEU A 64 3.40 4.53 -3.66
CA LEU A 64 2.70 4.70 -4.94
C LEU A 64 3.59 4.38 -6.16
N ARG A 65 4.72 3.69 -5.98
CA ARG A 65 5.72 3.47 -7.03
C ARG A 65 5.17 2.85 -8.32
N ASN A 66 4.27 1.91 -8.18
CA ASN A 66 3.68 1.17 -9.31
C ASN A 66 2.33 1.73 -9.77
N CYS A 67 1.69 2.61 -8.95
CA CYS A 67 0.38 3.14 -9.29
C CYS A 67 0.40 3.94 -10.59
N GLY A 68 -0.38 3.48 -11.58
CA GLY A 68 -0.43 4.03 -12.92
C GLY A 68 0.67 3.51 -13.86
N LEU A 69 1.55 2.60 -13.41
CA LEU A 69 2.60 1.97 -14.22
C LEU A 69 2.28 0.52 -14.58
N ILE A 70 1.62 -0.20 -13.67
CA ILE A 70 1.25 -1.61 -13.84
C ILE A 70 -0.27 -1.76 -13.95
N ASP A 71 -0.70 -2.86 -14.56
CA ASP A 71 -2.08 -3.34 -14.43
C ASP A 71 -2.28 -3.94 -13.03
N PRO A 72 -3.10 -3.32 -12.16
CA PRO A 72 -3.31 -3.81 -10.80
C PRO A 72 -4.07 -5.15 -10.74
N GLU A 73 -4.60 -5.63 -11.85
CA GLU A 73 -5.27 -6.93 -11.99
C GLU A 73 -4.34 -8.02 -12.52
N SER A 74 -3.04 -7.71 -12.72
CA SER A 74 -2.01 -8.63 -13.20
C SER A 74 -0.87 -8.80 -12.19
N ILE A 75 -0.81 -9.98 -11.55
CA ILE A 75 0.32 -10.34 -10.68
C ILE A 75 1.65 -10.39 -11.44
N ASP A 76 1.62 -10.77 -12.73
CA ASP A 76 2.82 -10.85 -13.57
C ASP A 76 3.47 -9.47 -13.75
N GLU A 77 2.67 -8.43 -13.93
CA GLU A 77 3.21 -7.07 -14.01
C GLU A 77 3.80 -6.61 -12.68
N TYR A 78 3.19 -6.96 -11.55
CA TYR A 78 3.76 -6.68 -10.24
C TYR A 78 5.10 -7.41 -10.05
N ILE A 79 5.20 -8.69 -10.44
CA ILE A 79 6.43 -9.49 -10.39
C ILE A 79 7.50 -8.90 -11.31
N ALA A 80 7.14 -8.47 -12.54
CA ALA A 80 8.07 -7.82 -13.47
C ALA A 80 8.66 -6.50 -12.94
N HIS A 81 8.02 -5.89 -11.93
CA HIS A 81 8.50 -4.69 -11.22
C HIS A 81 9.06 -5.01 -9.83
N ASP A 82 9.82 -6.11 -9.70
CA ASP A 82 10.43 -6.60 -8.47
C ASP A 82 9.43 -7.01 -7.37
N GLY A 83 8.17 -7.22 -7.72
CA GLY A 83 7.15 -7.70 -6.80
C GLY A 83 7.48 -9.08 -6.25
N TYR A 84 7.18 -9.29 -4.97
CA TYR A 84 7.50 -10.48 -4.19
C TYR A 84 9.00 -10.83 -4.07
N ALA A 85 9.90 -10.04 -4.65
CA ALA A 85 11.33 -10.21 -4.47
C ALA A 85 11.76 -9.98 -3.01
N ALA A 86 11.10 -9.04 -2.31
CA ALA A 86 11.33 -8.83 -0.88
C ALA A 86 10.89 -10.03 -0.06
N LEU A 87 9.72 -10.61 -0.36
CA LEU A 87 9.25 -11.82 0.28
C LEU A 87 10.20 -13.00 0.04
N GLY A 88 10.65 -13.19 -1.22
CA GLY A 88 11.65 -14.19 -1.55
C GLY A 88 12.93 -14.04 -0.74
N LYS A 89 13.49 -12.81 -0.64
CA LYS A 89 14.65 -12.50 0.19
C LYS A 89 14.39 -12.83 1.67
N VAL A 90 13.24 -12.46 2.21
CA VAL A 90 12.87 -12.73 3.61
C VAL A 90 12.84 -14.22 3.88
N LEU A 91 12.13 -15.00 3.07
CA LEU A 91 11.92 -16.42 3.34
C LEU A 91 13.15 -17.28 3.08
N THR A 92 14.10 -16.83 2.25
CA THR A 92 15.31 -17.61 1.92
C THR A 92 16.55 -17.21 2.70
N SER A 93 16.65 -15.96 3.19
CA SER A 93 17.91 -15.43 3.71
C SER A 93 17.81 -14.60 5.00
N MET A 94 16.61 -14.40 5.55
CA MET A 94 16.41 -13.60 6.75
C MET A 94 15.65 -14.38 7.82
N THR A 95 16.07 -14.25 9.07
CA THR A 95 15.27 -14.70 10.21
C THR A 95 14.17 -13.67 10.54
N PRO A 96 13.11 -14.06 11.27
CA PRO A 96 12.12 -13.08 11.74
C PRO A 96 12.74 -11.92 12.53
N GLU A 97 13.79 -12.20 13.30
CA GLU A 97 14.53 -11.22 14.07
C GLU A 97 15.32 -10.23 13.17
N ASP A 98 15.84 -10.71 12.04
CA ASP A 98 16.50 -9.85 11.05
C ASP A 98 15.50 -8.89 10.41
N VAL A 99 14.32 -9.37 10.04
CA VAL A 99 13.23 -8.53 9.50
C VAL A 99 12.81 -7.47 10.52
N LEU A 100 12.63 -7.87 11.80
CA LEU A 100 12.30 -6.93 12.87
C LEU A 100 13.37 -5.86 13.05
N ARG A 101 14.65 -6.26 13.00
CA ARG A 101 15.79 -5.33 13.11
C ARG A 101 15.76 -4.35 11.95
N GLU A 102 15.65 -4.82 10.71
CA GLU A 102 15.60 -3.99 9.51
C GLU A 102 14.46 -2.96 9.58
N MET A 103 13.26 -3.41 9.98
CA MET A 103 12.12 -2.52 10.13
C MET A 103 12.27 -1.51 11.27
N LYS A 104 12.93 -1.85 12.38
CA LYS A 104 13.25 -0.89 13.45
C LYS A 104 14.29 0.13 12.99
N ASP A 105 15.35 -0.34 12.35
CA ASP A 105 16.46 0.49 11.89
C ASP A 105 16.04 1.45 10.78
N SER A 106 15.03 1.09 9.97
CA SER A 106 14.44 1.99 8.98
C SER A 106 13.78 3.23 9.59
N GLY A 107 13.36 3.15 10.85
CA GLY A 107 12.64 4.22 11.52
C GLY A 107 11.24 4.47 10.96
N LEU A 108 10.67 3.54 10.16
CA LEU A 108 9.32 3.69 9.61
C LEU A 108 8.30 3.93 10.72
N ARG A 109 7.69 5.11 10.71
CA ARG A 109 6.54 5.42 11.54
C ARG A 109 5.24 5.01 10.84
N GLY A 110 4.26 4.55 11.62
CA GLY A 110 2.93 4.23 11.10
C GLY A 110 2.31 5.39 10.31
N ARG A 111 1.77 5.10 9.14
CA ARG A 111 1.16 6.07 8.21
C ARG A 111 -0.35 6.20 8.36
N GLY A 112 -0.91 5.69 9.46
CA GLY A 112 -2.33 5.83 9.80
C GLY A 112 -2.66 7.03 10.73
N GLY A 113 -1.70 7.92 10.99
CA GLY A 113 -1.91 9.15 11.79
C GLY A 113 -1.17 9.17 13.12
N ALA A 114 -1.16 8.09 13.91
CA ALA A 114 -0.52 8.07 15.24
C ALA A 114 1.02 8.07 15.22
N GLY A 115 1.65 7.67 14.10
CA GLY A 115 3.09 7.76 13.91
C GLY A 115 3.93 6.86 14.83
N PHE A 116 3.38 5.80 15.40
CA PHE A 116 4.13 4.85 16.21
C PHE A 116 5.13 4.06 15.35
N LEU A 117 6.30 3.71 15.90
CA LEU A 117 7.33 2.96 15.17
C LEU A 117 6.83 1.56 14.76
N THR A 118 6.79 1.30 13.46
CA THR A 118 6.22 0.07 12.88
C THR A 118 6.97 -1.17 13.34
N GLY A 119 8.30 -1.17 13.24
CA GLY A 119 9.12 -2.31 13.66
C GLY A 119 9.00 -2.63 15.15
N LEU A 120 8.84 -1.62 16.01
CA LEU A 120 8.62 -1.82 17.44
C LEU A 120 7.23 -2.41 17.72
N LYS A 121 6.21 -1.99 16.97
CA LYS A 121 4.85 -2.56 17.07
C LYS A 121 4.85 -4.05 16.70
N TRP A 122 5.60 -4.44 15.67
CA TRP A 122 5.77 -5.84 15.26
C TRP A 122 6.51 -6.65 16.32
N GLU A 123 7.57 -6.08 16.92
CA GLU A 123 8.32 -6.74 18.00
C GLU A 123 7.43 -7.04 19.21
N PHE A 124 6.54 -6.14 19.60
CA PHE A 124 5.58 -6.40 20.68
C PHE A 124 4.66 -7.59 20.39
N ALA A 125 4.15 -7.68 19.15
CA ALA A 125 3.35 -8.83 18.73
C ALA A 125 4.20 -10.12 18.71
N ARG A 126 5.46 -10.05 18.25
CA ARG A 126 6.40 -11.19 18.24
C ARG A 126 6.63 -11.75 19.64
N ARG A 127 6.84 -10.89 20.64
CA ARG A 127 7.13 -11.27 22.03
C ARG A 127 5.99 -12.01 22.71
N SER A 128 4.75 -11.83 22.30
CA SER A 128 3.60 -12.54 22.86
C SER A 128 3.73 -14.04 22.63
N GLN A 129 3.51 -14.83 23.68
CA GLN A 129 3.55 -16.30 23.64
C GLN A 129 2.16 -16.91 23.33
N ASN A 130 1.14 -16.08 23.22
CA ASN A 130 -0.21 -16.53 22.89
C ASN A 130 -0.38 -16.69 21.37
N PHE A 131 -1.13 -17.71 20.93
CA PHE A 131 -1.39 -18.04 19.53
C PHE A 131 -2.90 -18.34 19.33
N PRO A 132 -3.42 -18.26 18.07
CA PRO A 132 -2.75 -17.70 16.89
C PRO A 132 -2.51 -16.20 17.01
N LYS A 133 -1.65 -15.65 16.12
CA LYS A 133 -1.41 -14.21 16.00
C LYS A 133 -2.00 -13.70 14.68
N TYR A 134 -2.39 -12.43 14.66
CA TYR A 134 -3.04 -11.81 13.49
C TYR A 134 -2.30 -10.56 13.01
N ALA A 135 -2.13 -10.47 11.68
CA ALA A 135 -1.69 -9.25 11.00
C ALA A 135 -2.90 -8.55 10.38
N ILE A 136 -3.18 -7.32 10.77
CA ILE A 136 -4.38 -6.61 10.34
C ILE A 136 -3.99 -5.32 9.61
N CYS A 137 -4.51 -5.18 8.41
CA CYS A 137 -4.46 -3.93 7.66
C CYS A 137 -5.70 -3.10 7.94
N ASN A 138 -5.49 -1.93 8.51
CA ASN A 138 -6.53 -0.91 8.63
C ASN A 138 -6.57 -0.12 7.33
N ALA A 139 -7.59 -0.43 6.51
CA ALA A 139 -7.93 0.24 5.27
C ALA A 139 -9.28 0.97 5.38
N ASP A 140 -9.67 1.35 6.62
CA ASP A 140 -10.84 2.16 6.89
C ASP A 140 -10.48 3.67 6.79
N GLU A 141 -10.31 4.14 5.56
CA GLU A 141 -10.00 5.54 5.24
C GLU A 141 -11.27 6.36 5.23
N GLY A 142 -11.70 6.80 6.43
CA GLY A 142 -13.01 7.39 6.66
C GLY A 142 -13.14 8.90 6.41
N ASP A 143 -12.06 9.64 6.27
CA ASP A 143 -12.10 11.08 6.06
C ASP A 143 -12.70 11.44 4.68
N PRO A 144 -13.67 12.38 4.61
CA PRO A 144 -14.18 12.86 3.34
C PRO A 144 -13.07 13.47 2.48
N GLY A 145 -12.96 12.99 1.21
CA GLY A 145 -11.93 13.45 0.28
C GLY A 145 -10.56 12.79 0.45
N ALA A 146 -10.35 11.92 1.44
CA ALA A 146 -9.15 11.10 1.54
C ALA A 146 -9.21 9.92 0.55
N PHE A 147 -8.11 9.67 -0.17
CA PHE A 147 -7.99 8.57 -1.13
C PHE A 147 -6.55 8.03 -1.26
N MET A 148 -5.76 8.20 -0.22
CA MET A 148 -4.36 7.74 -0.18
C MET A 148 -4.26 6.22 -0.14
N ASP A 149 -4.98 5.58 0.79
CA ASP A 149 -5.04 4.13 0.95
C ASP A 149 -5.78 3.50 -0.22
N ARG A 150 -6.90 4.11 -0.63
CA ARG A 150 -7.67 3.73 -1.81
C ARG A 150 -6.80 3.61 -3.05
N SER A 151 -5.93 4.59 -3.31
CA SER A 151 -5.07 4.60 -4.50
C SER A 151 -4.09 3.43 -4.53
N ILE A 152 -3.57 3.00 -3.37
CA ILE A 152 -2.71 1.81 -3.29
C ILE A 152 -3.55 0.54 -3.52
N LEU A 153 -4.69 0.42 -2.85
CA LEU A 153 -5.56 -0.75 -2.99
C LEU A 153 -6.08 -0.95 -4.41
N GLU A 154 -6.35 0.16 -5.11
CA GLU A 154 -6.82 0.15 -6.50
C GLU A 154 -5.68 0.10 -7.52
N GLY A 155 -4.48 0.59 -7.20
CA GLY A 155 -3.37 0.74 -8.14
C GLY A 155 -2.24 -0.27 -7.99
N ASP A 156 -2.07 -0.86 -6.79
CA ASP A 156 -0.99 -1.81 -6.48
C ASP A 156 -1.34 -2.65 -5.23
N PRO A 157 -2.40 -3.49 -5.29
CA PRO A 157 -2.83 -4.28 -4.13
C PRO A 157 -1.79 -5.29 -3.67
N HIS A 158 -0.95 -5.79 -4.58
CA HIS A 158 0.09 -6.77 -4.27
C HIS A 158 1.19 -6.19 -3.36
N SER A 159 1.52 -4.90 -3.46
CA SER A 159 2.51 -4.27 -2.56
C SER A 159 2.06 -4.26 -1.09
N LEU A 160 0.76 -4.05 -0.86
CA LEU A 160 0.17 -4.21 0.46
C LEU A 160 0.28 -5.65 0.95
N MET A 161 -0.11 -6.61 0.09
CA MET A 161 -0.14 -8.03 0.44
C MET A 161 1.25 -8.55 0.76
N GLU A 162 2.24 -8.26 -0.07
CA GLU A 162 3.65 -8.62 0.19
C GLU A 162 4.12 -8.08 1.54
N GLY A 163 3.82 -6.81 1.83
CA GLY A 163 4.14 -6.20 3.12
C GLY A 163 3.45 -6.87 4.31
N MET A 164 2.21 -7.35 4.14
CA MET A 164 1.48 -8.08 5.17
C MET A 164 2.05 -9.49 5.40
N ILE A 165 2.44 -10.20 4.35
CA ILE A 165 3.06 -11.53 4.44
C ILE A 165 4.40 -11.42 5.18
N ILE A 166 5.24 -10.44 4.81
CA ILE A 166 6.52 -10.16 5.49
C ILE A 166 6.31 -9.85 6.97
N ALA A 167 5.31 -9.02 7.29
CA ALA A 167 4.97 -8.72 8.69
C ALA A 167 4.47 -9.97 9.43
N GLY A 168 3.66 -10.80 8.78
CA GLY A 168 3.20 -12.09 9.30
C GLY A 168 4.38 -12.98 9.67
N TYR A 169 5.35 -13.14 8.78
CA TYR A 169 6.58 -13.88 9.03
C TYR A 169 7.34 -13.34 10.25
N ALA A 170 7.59 -12.03 10.26
CA ALA A 170 8.33 -11.37 11.34
C ALA A 170 7.67 -11.54 12.72
N MET A 171 6.34 -11.49 12.79
CA MET A 171 5.59 -11.60 14.04
C MET A 171 5.24 -13.04 14.43
N GLY A 172 5.31 -13.98 13.49
CA GLY A 172 4.81 -15.34 13.65
C GLY A 172 3.28 -15.42 13.58
N ALA A 173 2.67 -14.58 12.73
CA ALA A 173 1.24 -14.63 12.43
C ALA A 173 1.00 -15.48 11.18
N GLY A 174 0.01 -16.38 11.23
CA GLY A 174 -0.39 -17.20 10.07
C GLY A 174 -1.66 -16.71 9.37
N GLN A 175 -2.29 -15.66 9.87
CA GLN A 175 -3.53 -15.13 9.30
C GLN A 175 -3.52 -13.60 9.28
N GLY A 176 -3.89 -13.03 8.14
CA GLY A 176 -4.10 -11.61 7.97
C GLY A 176 -5.54 -11.24 7.63
N TYR A 177 -5.91 -10.00 7.94
CA TYR A 177 -7.19 -9.39 7.54
C TYR A 177 -6.93 -7.99 6.97
N VAL A 178 -7.48 -7.71 5.78
CA VAL A 178 -7.61 -6.36 5.27
C VAL A 178 -9.03 -5.87 5.58
N TYR A 179 -9.15 -4.92 6.49
CA TYR A 179 -10.43 -4.29 6.80
C TYR A 179 -10.60 -3.08 5.89
N CYS A 180 -11.41 -3.24 4.85
CA CYS A 180 -11.65 -2.24 3.82
C CYS A 180 -13.10 -1.72 3.89
N ARG A 181 -13.28 -0.44 3.67
CA ARG A 181 -14.61 0.19 3.61
C ARG A 181 -15.44 -0.39 2.47
N ALA A 182 -16.72 -0.65 2.71
CA ALA A 182 -17.67 -1.07 1.67
C ALA A 182 -17.85 -0.03 0.55
N GLU A 183 -17.55 1.25 0.85
CA GLU A 183 -17.61 2.36 -0.11
C GLU A 183 -16.46 2.34 -1.14
N TYR A 184 -15.50 1.41 -1.01
CA TYR A 184 -14.43 1.19 -1.96
C TYR A 184 -14.59 -0.13 -2.74
N PRO A 185 -15.66 -0.28 -3.54
CA PRO A 185 -15.97 -1.56 -4.19
C PRO A 185 -14.88 -2.02 -5.16
N LEU A 186 -14.24 -1.09 -5.89
CA LEU A 186 -13.13 -1.41 -6.79
C LEU A 186 -11.90 -1.91 -6.03
N ALA A 187 -11.55 -1.28 -4.91
CA ALA A 187 -10.46 -1.74 -4.04
C ALA A 187 -10.71 -3.16 -3.51
N ILE A 188 -11.95 -3.43 -3.07
CA ILE A 188 -12.36 -4.75 -2.58
C ILE A 188 -12.26 -5.80 -3.70
N GLN A 189 -12.71 -5.47 -4.91
CA GLN A 189 -12.62 -6.35 -6.06
C GLN A 189 -11.15 -6.67 -6.39
N ARG A 190 -10.29 -5.68 -6.50
CA ARG A 190 -8.86 -5.84 -6.81
C ARG A 190 -8.12 -6.62 -5.74
N LEU A 191 -8.43 -6.38 -4.46
CA LEU A 191 -7.89 -7.19 -3.36
C LEU A 191 -8.29 -8.66 -3.48
N LYS A 192 -9.56 -8.96 -3.79
CA LYS A 192 -10.03 -10.34 -3.98
C LYS A 192 -9.33 -11.01 -5.18
N THR A 193 -9.17 -10.29 -6.29
CA THR A 193 -8.41 -10.77 -7.46
C THR A 193 -6.96 -11.04 -7.10
N ALA A 194 -6.28 -10.10 -6.46
CA ALA A 194 -4.89 -10.25 -6.05
C ALA A 194 -4.66 -11.40 -5.06
N ILE A 195 -5.58 -11.61 -4.10
CA ILE A 195 -5.54 -12.75 -3.18
C ILE A 195 -5.65 -14.08 -3.96
N ALA A 196 -6.59 -14.17 -4.91
CA ALA A 196 -6.75 -15.38 -5.72
C ALA A 196 -5.49 -15.69 -6.54
N GLN A 197 -4.92 -14.68 -7.21
CA GLN A 197 -3.66 -14.81 -7.95
C GLN A 197 -2.50 -15.21 -7.05
N ALA A 198 -2.37 -14.60 -5.87
CA ALA A 198 -1.30 -14.94 -4.93
C ALA A 198 -1.41 -16.40 -4.42
N HIS A 199 -2.61 -16.93 -4.25
CA HIS A 199 -2.81 -18.36 -3.97
C HIS A 199 -2.39 -19.25 -5.15
N GLU A 200 -2.77 -18.89 -6.37
CA GLU A 200 -2.41 -19.62 -7.58
C GLU A 200 -0.89 -19.70 -7.78
N TYR A 201 -0.18 -18.63 -7.44
CA TYR A 201 1.29 -18.55 -7.54
C TYR A 201 2.03 -19.10 -6.30
N GLY A 202 1.32 -19.64 -5.30
CA GLY A 202 1.94 -20.18 -4.08
C GLY A 202 2.58 -19.11 -3.19
N LEU A 203 2.10 -17.87 -3.28
CA LEU A 203 2.55 -16.72 -2.49
C LEU A 203 1.64 -16.44 -1.28
N LEU A 204 0.51 -17.14 -1.20
CA LEU A 204 -0.40 -17.23 -0.06
C LEU A 204 -0.81 -18.68 0.19
N GLY A 205 -1.23 -18.98 1.42
CA GLY A 205 -1.67 -20.30 1.84
C GLY A 205 -0.59 -21.06 2.59
N GLU A 206 -0.49 -22.35 2.34
CA GLU A 206 0.45 -23.25 3.03
C GLU A 206 1.81 -23.27 2.37
N ASN A 207 2.87 -23.34 3.17
CA ASN A 207 4.25 -23.56 2.73
C ASN A 207 4.72 -22.63 1.60
N ILE A 208 4.53 -21.32 1.78
CA ILE A 208 4.86 -20.27 0.80
C ILE A 208 6.32 -20.39 0.35
N LEU A 209 6.56 -20.48 -0.96
CA LEU A 209 7.88 -20.65 -1.58
C LEU A 209 8.71 -21.79 -0.95
N GLU A 210 8.07 -22.87 -0.52
CA GLU A 210 8.70 -24.04 0.11
C GLU A 210 9.50 -23.72 1.40
N SER A 211 9.21 -22.59 2.05
CA SER A 211 9.95 -22.09 3.21
C SER A 211 9.50 -22.69 4.56
N GLY A 212 8.42 -23.47 4.58
CA GLY A 212 7.75 -23.91 5.81
C GLY A 212 6.87 -22.86 6.46
N PHE A 213 6.85 -21.61 5.96
CA PHE A 213 5.97 -20.56 6.43
C PHE A 213 4.61 -20.61 5.70
N SER A 214 3.54 -20.45 6.47
CA SER A 214 2.17 -20.41 5.97
C SER A 214 1.49 -19.12 6.42
N PHE A 215 0.82 -18.45 5.50
CA PHE A 215 0.07 -17.24 5.79
C PHE A 215 -1.11 -17.10 4.83
N ASP A 216 -2.27 -16.81 5.38
CA ASP A 216 -3.46 -16.56 4.57
C ASP A 216 -4.02 -15.15 4.81
N LEU A 217 -4.76 -14.62 3.85
CA LEU A 217 -5.28 -13.27 3.86
C LEU A 217 -6.77 -13.23 3.50
N LYS A 218 -7.55 -12.49 4.29
CA LYS A 218 -8.99 -12.32 4.06
C LYS A 218 -9.37 -10.85 4.06
N VAL A 219 -10.28 -10.49 3.16
CA VAL A 219 -10.90 -9.16 3.14
C VAL A 219 -12.11 -9.16 4.08
N LYS A 220 -12.19 -8.14 4.93
CA LYS A 220 -13.35 -7.81 5.75
C LYS A 220 -13.91 -6.47 5.31
N GLU A 221 -15.16 -6.46 4.92
CA GLU A 221 -15.84 -5.25 4.46
C GLU A 221 -16.44 -4.51 5.65
N GLY A 222 -16.09 -3.25 5.80
CA GLY A 222 -16.62 -2.38 6.85
C GLY A 222 -18.01 -1.86 6.48
N ALA A 223 -18.81 -1.55 7.50
CA ALA A 223 -20.17 -1.04 7.31
C ALA A 223 -20.27 0.50 7.25
N GLY A 224 -19.19 1.21 6.92
CA GLY A 224 -19.16 2.67 6.73
C GLY A 224 -19.10 3.51 8.01
N ALA A 225 -18.81 2.92 9.15
CA ALA A 225 -18.67 3.66 10.40
C ALA A 225 -17.26 4.23 10.56
N PHE A 226 -17.11 5.56 10.57
CA PHE A 226 -15.83 6.27 10.75
C PHE A 226 -15.04 5.80 11.99
N VAL A 227 -15.73 5.48 13.08
CA VAL A 227 -15.12 4.99 14.32
C VAL A 227 -14.35 3.69 14.14
N CYS A 228 -14.63 2.90 13.10
CA CYS A 228 -13.89 1.67 12.79
C CYS A 228 -12.48 1.93 12.27
N GLY A 229 -12.09 3.17 11.99
CA GLY A 229 -10.69 3.57 11.81
C GLY A 229 -9.85 3.46 13.10
N GLU A 230 -10.46 3.48 14.28
CA GLU A 230 -9.80 3.19 15.55
C GLU A 230 -9.61 1.66 15.70
N GLU A 231 -8.38 1.21 16.03
CA GLU A 231 -8.01 -0.21 15.96
C GLU A 231 -8.85 -1.13 16.84
N THR A 232 -9.37 -0.66 17.99
CA THR A 232 -10.18 -1.51 18.89
C THR A 232 -11.65 -1.58 18.43
N ALA A 233 -12.19 -0.52 17.85
CA ALA A 233 -13.49 -0.53 17.20
C ALA A 233 -13.49 -1.42 15.95
N LEU A 234 -12.40 -1.37 15.16
CA LEU A 234 -12.17 -2.24 14.01
C LEU A 234 -12.16 -3.72 14.43
N MET A 235 -11.50 -4.06 15.55
CA MET A 235 -11.54 -5.43 16.10
C MET A 235 -12.97 -5.89 16.37
N ASN A 236 -13.76 -5.08 17.06
CA ASN A 236 -15.15 -5.40 17.34
C ASN A 236 -15.95 -5.64 16.06
N SER A 237 -15.73 -4.82 15.03
CA SER A 237 -16.38 -4.97 13.73
C SER A 237 -15.98 -6.28 13.04
N ILE A 238 -14.70 -6.66 13.02
CA ILE A 238 -14.23 -7.95 12.46
C ILE A 238 -14.86 -9.13 13.22
N GLU A 239 -15.02 -8.99 14.54
CA GLU A 239 -15.64 -10.02 15.40
C GLU A 239 -17.17 -10.11 15.23
N GLY A 240 -17.77 -9.28 14.37
CA GLY A 240 -19.23 -9.24 14.16
C GLY A 240 -20.00 -8.52 15.25
N LYS A 241 -19.30 -7.71 16.06
CA LYS A 241 -19.88 -6.87 17.10
C LYS A 241 -20.05 -5.44 16.60
N ARG A 242 -20.77 -4.61 17.36
CA ARG A 242 -20.84 -3.17 17.11
C ARG A 242 -19.42 -2.56 17.18
N GLY A 243 -19.10 -1.69 16.24
CA GLY A 243 -17.80 -1.01 16.15
C GLY A 243 -17.63 0.04 17.24
N GLU A 244 -17.44 -0.41 18.49
CA GLU A 244 -17.20 0.44 19.65
C GLU A 244 -15.75 0.26 20.14
N PRO A 245 -15.04 1.33 20.53
CA PRO A 245 -13.71 1.22 21.10
C PRO A 245 -13.67 0.39 22.38
N ARG A 246 -12.55 -0.31 22.61
CA ARG A 246 -12.27 -1.02 23.86
C ARG A 246 -11.28 -0.24 24.72
N PRO A 247 -11.43 -0.27 26.06
CA PRO A 247 -10.40 0.31 26.95
C PRO A 247 -9.06 -0.41 26.79
N ARG A 248 -7.99 0.31 27.01
CA ARG A 248 -6.61 -0.20 27.07
C ARG A 248 -6.01 0.14 28.45
N PRO A 249 -5.21 -0.73 29.09
CA PRO A 249 -4.83 -2.08 28.69
C PRO A 249 -5.99 -3.09 28.79
N PRO A 250 -5.89 -4.29 28.12
CA PRO A 250 -4.72 -4.80 27.39
C PRO A 250 -4.56 -4.14 25.99
N PHE A 251 -3.29 -4.04 25.55
CA PHE A 251 -3.00 -3.58 24.18
C PHE A 251 -3.21 -4.72 23.16
N PRO A 252 -3.55 -4.41 21.90
CA PRO A 252 -3.83 -5.42 20.88
C PRO A 252 -2.70 -6.42 20.63
N ALA A 253 -1.44 -6.00 20.80
CA ALA A 253 -0.28 -6.90 20.70
C ALA A 253 -0.28 -8.03 21.73
N VAL A 254 -1.06 -7.89 22.81
CA VAL A 254 -1.22 -8.91 23.86
C VAL A 254 -2.57 -9.60 23.73
N ALA A 255 -3.65 -8.84 23.61
CA ALA A 255 -5.02 -9.35 23.55
C ALA A 255 -5.87 -8.46 22.60
N GLY A 256 -5.80 -8.76 21.32
CA GLY A 256 -6.49 -8.08 20.26
C GLY A 256 -7.70 -8.85 19.73
N LEU A 257 -7.72 -9.16 18.45
CA LEU A 257 -8.79 -9.86 17.74
C LEU A 257 -9.02 -11.25 18.36
N TRP A 258 -10.25 -11.54 18.75
CA TRP A 258 -10.63 -12.77 19.49
C TRP A 258 -9.75 -13.06 20.72
N ASN A 259 -9.33 -11.99 21.39
CA ASN A 259 -8.43 -12.06 22.55
C ASN A 259 -7.06 -12.69 22.23
N LYS A 260 -6.58 -12.55 20.99
CA LYS A 260 -5.30 -13.07 20.52
C LYS A 260 -4.37 -11.92 20.10
N PRO A 261 -3.04 -12.10 20.15
CA PRO A 261 -2.11 -11.06 19.75
C PRO A 261 -2.39 -10.59 18.34
N SER A 262 -2.58 -9.29 18.17
CA SER A 262 -2.93 -8.69 16.89
C SER A 262 -2.13 -7.43 16.65
N ASN A 263 -1.61 -7.27 15.43
CA ASN A 263 -0.92 -6.07 15.03
C ASN A 263 -1.69 -5.35 13.94
N PHE A 264 -1.86 -4.05 14.11
CA PHE A 264 -2.59 -3.19 13.18
C PHE A 264 -1.63 -2.22 12.51
N ASN A 265 -1.59 -2.20 11.19
CA ASN A 265 -0.92 -1.16 10.43
C ASN A 265 -1.84 -0.62 9.34
N ASN A 266 -1.60 0.63 8.96
CA ASN A 266 -2.26 1.25 7.82
C ASN A 266 -1.70 0.70 6.50
N VAL A 267 -2.47 0.78 5.41
CA VAL A 267 -2.13 0.37 4.04
C VAL A 267 -0.74 0.86 3.62
N LYS A 268 -0.49 2.17 3.78
CA LYS A 268 0.79 2.81 3.37
C LYS A 268 1.99 2.22 4.10
N SER A 269 1.83 1.84 5.38
CA SER A 269 2.92 1.25 6.17
C SER A 269 3.31 -0.13 5.65
N TYR A 270 2.34 -0.95 5.29
CA TYR A 270 2.62 -2.26 4.67
C TYR A 270 3.19 -2.10 3.26
N ALA A 271 2.63 -1.24 2.40
CA ALA A 271 3.09 -1.04 1.03
C ALA A 271 4.54 -0.51 0.91
N MET A 272 5.05 0.14 1.96
CA MET A 272 6.46 0.58 2.03
C MET A 272 7.41 -0.55 2.45
N THR A 273 6.93 -1.57 3.14
CA THR A 273 7.74 -2.66 3.70
C THR A 273 8.60 -3.37 2.66
N PRO A 274 8.09 -3.80 1.48
CA PRO A 274 8.90 -4.49 0.49
C PRO A 274 10.12 -3.67 0.06
N GLN A 275 9.95 -2.38 -0.16
CA GLN A 275 11.06 -1.51 -0.57
C GLN A 275 12.11 -1.30 0.54
N ILE A 276 11.69 -1.29 1.80
CA ILE A 276 12.64 -1.25 2.93
C ILE A 276 13.47 -2.53 2.96
N ILE A 277 12.85 -3.68 2.81
CA ILE A 277 13.54 -4.98 2.81
C ILE A 277 14.50 -5.12 1.62
N LEU A 278 14.10 -4.67 0.42
CA LEU A 278 14.95 -4.76 -0.77
C LEU A 278 16.15 -3.81 -0.72
N ARG A 279 15.89 -2.55 -0.39
CA ARG A 279 16.88 -1.47 -0.48
C ARG A 279 17.65 -1.21 0.81
N GLY A 280 17.14 -1.71 1.92
CA GLY A 280 17.75 -1.58 3.24
C GLY A 280 17.23 -0.38 4.04
N ALA A 281 17.30 -0.53 5.37
CA ALA A 281 16.90 0.49 6.34
C ALA A 281 17.65 1.82 6.14
N ALA A 282 18.95 1.77 5.83
CA ALA A 282 19.77 2.95 5.61
C ALA A 282 19.27 3.80 4.43
N TRP A 283 18.87 3.14 3.33
CA TRP A 283 18.27 3.82 2.19
C TRP A 283 16.99 4.57 2.58
N PHE A 284 16.09 3.89 3.29
CA PHE A 284 14.82 4.49 3.70
C PHE A 284 15.03 5.65 4.67
N LYS A 285 15.98 5.49 5.60
CA LYS A 285 16.33 6.50 6.61
C LYS A 285 16.97 7.76 6.02
N ALA A 286 17.62 7.63 4.87
CA ALA A 286 18.20 8.78 4.16
C ALA A 286 17.15 9.67 3.45
N ILE A 287 15.89 9.22 3.36
CA ILE A 287 14.80 9.97 2.74
C ILE A 287 13.99 10.67 3.84
N GLY A 288 13.77 11.97 3.68
CA GLY A 288 12.98 12.77 4.63
C GLY A 288 13.74 13.16 5.90
N PRO A 289 13.04 13.65 6.95
CA PRO A 289 13.66 14.14 8.16
C PRO A 289 14.06 12.99 9.10
N GLU A 290 15.12 13.19 9.88
CA GLU A 290 15.68 12.20 10.81
C GLU A 290 14.63 11.56 11.75
N LYS A 291 13.71 12.36 12.29
CA LYS A 291 12.69 11.89 13.23
C LYS A 291 11.51 11.18 12.59
N SER A 292 11.34 11.27 11.27
CA SER A 292 10.25 10.63 10.52
C SER A 292 10.72 10.31 9.09
N PRO A 293 11.59 9.31 8.93
CA PRO A 293 12.16 8.96 7.63
C PRO A 293 11.11 8.40 6.66
N GLY A 294 11.53 8.36 5.39
CA GLY A 294 10.71 7.94 4.28
C GLY A 294 9.79 9.05 3.78
N THR A 295 8.80 8.65 2.98
CA THR A 295 7.80 9.54 2.41
C THR A 295 6.45 9.43 3.14
N ALA A 296 5.59 10.42 2.94
CA ALA A 296 4.19 10.37 3.33
C ALA A 296 3.32 10.78 2.14
N ILE A 297 2.15 10.16 2.01
CA ILE A 297 1.16 10.48 0.99
C ILE A 297 0.12 11.39 1.63
N PHE A 298 -0.24 12.47 0.93
CA PHE A 298 -1.30 13.38 1.32
C PHE A 298 -2.31 13.50 0.17
N ALA A 299 -3.59 13.31 0.47
CA ALA A 299 -4.68 13.61 -0.47
C ALA A 299 -4.99 15.11 -0.37
N LEU A 300 -4.74 15.83 -1.45
CA LEU A 300 -5.03 17.26 -1.56
C LEU A 300 -6.34 17.45 -2.30
N THR A 301 -7.37 17.88 -1.59
CA THR A 301 -8.73 18.06 -2.12
C THR A 301 -9.35 19.37 -1.63
N GLY A 302 -10.42 19.82 -2.31
CA GLY A 302 -11.15 21.01 -1.94
C GLY A 302 -10.70 22.29 -2.65
N LYS A 303 -10.86 23.46 -2.01
CA LYS A 303 -10.54 24.77 -2.59
C LYS A 303 -9.05 25.10 -2.45
N ILE A 304 -8.22 24.40 -3.21
CA ILE A 304 -6.77 24.56 -3.27
C ILE A 304 -6.32 24.63 -4.73
N ASN A 305 -5.13 25.21 -4.98
CA ASN A 305 -4.63 25.42 -6.34
C ASN A 305 -4.27 24.11 -7.06
N ASN A 306 -3.70 23.14 -6.35
CA ASN A 306 -3.32 21.85 -6.90
C ASN A 306 -3.99 20.73 -6.09
N THR A 307 -4.80 19.91 -6.74
CA THR A 307 -5.44 18.72 -6.15
C THR A 307 -4.73 17.46 -6.64
N GLY A 308 -4.77 16.40 -5.84
CA GLY A 308 -4.18 15.11 -6.17
C GLY A 308 -3.45 14.45 -5.00
N LEU A 309 -2.59 13.47 -5.30
CA LEU A 309 -1.74 12.77 -4.34
C LEU A 309 -0.28 13.17 -4.51
#